data_05c0bedbbd02207392276c8bff7d737c
#
_entry.id   05c0bedbbd02207392276c8bff7d737c
#
_cell.length_a   1.000
_cell.length_b   1.000
_cell.length_c   1.000
_cell.angle_alpha   90.00
_cell.angle_beta   90.00
_cell.angle_gamma   90.00
#
_symmetry.space_group_name_H-M   'P 1'
#
loop_
_entity.id
_entity.type
_entity.pdbx_description
1 polymer ?
#
loop_
_entity_poly.entity_id
_entity_poly.type
_entity_poly.pdbx_seq_one_letter_code
_entity_poly.pdbx_strand_id
1 'polypeptide(L)'
;MGLAYLFARAADTIADTELISREQRLDYLNRFRAQFADVAVARSDVQAIQAALVPHQSDSAERVLLQRLEECLALYETFESGDKERIRWLMGVLPDGMAMDLTRFHGTSAQGLTALQSLEELDQYTYYVAGCVGEFWTRMVCAHCPAMASWDVSRMSAIGVRFGKGLQLTNIVKDLARDLHNGRCYVPEVLLREAGLTPADLLNRDSLPTFRPVLNRLIKLAMEHLDQGWMYTMALPRFEIRQRLACMWPILLAGETLKRVATAPDLLDPAVNVKAPRSVVYRVMALTTFTGACGYVGTAYWGRLRKQIV
;
A
#
# COMPACT_ATOMS: atom_id res chain seq x y z
N MET A 1 -16.59 0.09 2.39
CA MET A 1 -15.26 -0.52 2.47
C MET A 1 -15.06 -1.59 1.39
N GLY A 2 -15.80 -2.72 1.40
CA GLY A 2 -15.55 -3.82 0.46
C GLY A 2 -15.56 -3.40 -1.01
N LEU A 3 -16.55 -2.61 -1.44
CA LEU A 3 -16.64 -2.15 -2.83
C LEU A 3 -15.48 -1.21 -3.20
N ALA A 4 -15.06 -0.32 -2.30
CA ALA A 4 -13.88 0.54 -2.51
C ALA A 4 -12.59 -0.28 -2.69
N TYR A 5 -12.44 -1.36 -1.91
CA TYR A 5 -11.33 -2.31 -2.11
C TYR A 5 -11.38 -2.98 -3.48
N LEU A 6 -12.57 -3.42 -3.93
CA LEU A 6 -12.70 -4.01 -5.27
C LEU A 6 -12.33 -3.02 -6.38
N PHE A 7 -12.72 -1.76 -6.27
CA PHE A 7 -12.30 -0.73 -7.21
C PHE A 7 -10.80 -0.46 -7.18
N ALA A 8 -10.21 -0.36 -5.98
CA ALA A 8 -8.76 -0.23 -5.84
C ALA A 8 -8.03 -1.42 -6.47
N ARG A 9 -8.52 -2.65 -6.25
CA ARG A 9 -7.93 -3.85 -6.86
C ARG A 9 -8.10 -3.89 -8.37
N ALA A 10 -9.23 -3.43 -8.91
CA ALA A 10 -9.42 -3.33 -10.35
C ALA A 10 -8.45 -2.32 -11.00
N ALA A 11 -8.25 -1.15 -10.35
CA ALA A 11 -7.27 -0.16 -10.79
C ALA A 11 -5.84 -0.74 -10.79
N ASP A 12 -5.47 -1.47 -9.73
CA ASP A 12 -4.20 -2.17 -9.57
C ASP A 12 -3.99 -3.21 -10.69
N THR A 13 -5.00 -4.05 -10.97
CA THR A 13 -4.97 -5.02 -12.06
C THR A 13 -4.80 -4.35 -13.44
N ILE A 14 -5.44 -3.19 -13.67
CA ILE A 14 -5.27 -2.42 -14.92
C ILE A 14 -3.85 -1.86 -15.03
N ALA A 15 -3.30 -1.37 -13.94
CA ALA A 15 -1.98 -0.74 -13.93
C ALA A 15 -0.83 -1.76 -14.03
N ASP A 16 -0.96 -2.93 -13.38
CA ASP A 16 0.12 -3.91 -13.26
C ASP A 16 0.14 -4.96 -14.38
N THR A 17 -0.91 -5.04 -15.21
CA THR A 17 -0.96 -6.03 -16.29
C THR A 17 0.13 -5.81 -17.33
N GLU A 18 0.79 -6.89 -17.75
CA GLU A 18 1.75 -6.90 -18.85
C GLU A 18 1.10 -7.28 -20.21
N LEU A 19 -0.22 -7.45 -20.23
CA LEU A 19 -0.98 -7.92 -21.40
C LEU A 19 -1.15 -6.84 -22.47
N ILE A 20 -1.01 -5.58 -22.08
CA ILE A 20 -1.20 -4.40 -22.94
C ILE A 20 -0.05 -3.40 -22.73
N SER A 21 0.12 -2.49 -23.69
CA SER A 21 1.17 -1.48 -23.60
C SER A 21 0.99 -0.53 -22.39
N ARG A 22 2.06 0.11 -21.98
CA ARG A 22 2.04 1.09 -20.88
C ARG A 22 1.09 2.25 -21.16
N GLU A 23 1.06 2.73 -22.41
CA GLU A 23 0.17 3.79 -22.86
C GLU A 23 -1.30 3.36 -22.75
N GLN A 24 -1.60 2.12 -23.10
CA GLN A 24 -2.93 1.55 -22.94
C GLN A 24 -3.32 1.39 -21.48
N ARG A 25 -2.38 0.99 -20.61
CA ARG A 25 -2.63 0.91 -19.15
C ARG A 25 -2.99 2.28 -18.58
N LEU A 26 -2.26 3.33 -18.96
CA LEU A 26 -2.55 4.70 -18.55
C LEU A 26 -3.91 5.18 -19.06
N ASP A 27 -4.23 4.91 -20.33
CA ASP A 27 -5.52 5.26 -20.93
C ASP A 27 -6.68 4.55 -20.18
N TYR A 28 -6.57 3.24 -19.98
CA TYR A 28 -7.61 2.48 -19.28
C TYR A 28 -7.72 2.85 -17.81
N LEU A 29 -6.62 3.16 -17.14
CA LEU A 29 -6.64 3.67 -15.77
C LEU A 29 -7.40 5.01 -15.69
N ASN A 30 -7.18 5.92 -16.62
CA ASN A 30 -7.88 7.20 -16.70
C ASN A 30 -9.37 7.00 -17.04
N ARG A 31 -9.72 6.13 -17.98
CA ARG A 31 -11.12 5.77 -18.30
C ARG A 31 -11.82 5.15 -17.10
N PHE A 32 -11.14 4.29 -16.34
CA PHE A 32 -11.68 3.71 -15.12
C PHE A 32 -11.90 4.77 -14.03
N ARG A 33 -10.92 5.65 -13.80
CA ARG A 33 -11.04 6.79 -12.89
C ARG A 33 -12.23 7.69 -13.25
N ALA A 34 -12.46 7.93 -14.53
CA ALA A 34 -13.56 8.77 -15.01
C ALA A 34 -14.94 8.22 -14.63
N GLN A 35 -15.09 6.89 -14.40
CA GLN A 35 -16.35 6.29 -13.96
C GLN A 35 -16.84 6.81 -12.59
N PHE A 36 -15.97 7.44 -11.81
CA PHE A 36 -16.28 8.05 -10.51
C PHE A 36 -16.51 9.56 -10.59
N ALA A 37 -16.39 10.19 -11.78
CA ALA A 37 -16.67 11.61 -11.94
C ALA A 37 -18.19 11.90 -11.87
N ASP A 38 -18.55 13.19 -11.62
CA ASP A 38 -19.96 13.60 -11.55
C ASP A 38 -20.67 13.65 -12.92
N VAL A 39 -19.91 13.49 -14.00
CA VAL A 39 -20.42 13.49 -15.37
C VAL A 39 -20.72 12.05 -15.78
N ALA A 40 -21.88 11.82 -16.40
CA ALA A 40 -22.23 10.51 -16.93
C ALA A 40 -21.18 10.06 -17.97
N VAL A 41 -20.38 9.08 -17.60
CA VAL A 41 -19.34 8.49 -18.45
C VAL A 41 -19.91 7.26 -19.15
N ALA A 42 -19.54 7.08 -20.40
CA ALA A 42 -20.05 6.00 -21.22
C ALA A 42 -19.63 4.62 -20.65
N ARG A 43 -20.57 3.70 -20.46
CA ARG A 43 -20.29 2.30 -20.09
C ARG A 43 -19.38 1.59 -21.08
N SER A 44 -19.28 2.10 -22.32
CA SER A 44 -18.35 1.63 -23.34
C SER A 44 -16.88 1.62 -22.88
N ASP A 45 -16.49 2.51 -21.96
CA ASP A 45 -15.13 2.54 -21.43
C ASP A 45 -14.83 1.33 -20.55
N VAL A 46 -15.80 0.91 -19.73
CA VAL A 46 -15.67 -0.30 -18.90
C VAL A 46 -15.63 -1.54 -19.78
N GLN A 47 -16.48 -1.60 -20.81
CA GLN A 47 -16.52 -2.69 -21.77
C GLN A 47 -15.20 -2.80 -22.57
N ALA A 48 -14.59 -1.68 -22.93
CA ALA A 48 -13.28 -1.66 -23.58
C ALA A 48 -12.18 -2.25 -22.69
N ILE A 49 -12.17 -1.90 -21.38
CA ILE A 49 -11.26 -2.48 -20.38
C ILE A 49 -11.47 -3.99 -20.27
N GLN A 50 -12.74 -4.42 -20.14
CA GLN A 50 -13.11 -5.83 -20.04
C GLN A 50 -12.67 -6.62 -21.27
N ALA A 51 -12.95 -6.11 -22.47
CA ALA A 51 -12.58 -6.75 -23.74
C ALA A 51 -11.06 -6.91 -23.88
N ALA A 52 -10.28 -5.93 -23.42
CA ALA A 52 -8.83 -5.97 -23.51
C ALA A 52 -8.17 -6.90 -22.48
N LEU A 53 -8.71 -6.98 -21.25
CA LEU A 53 -8.01 -7.64 -20.14
C LEU A 53 -8.56 -9.01 -19.77
N VAL A 54 -9.90 -9.19 -19.79
CA VAL A 54 -10.53 -10.44 -19.34
C VAL A 54 -10.06 -11.70 -20.07
N PRO A 55 -9.94 -11.70 -21.43
CA PRO A 55 -9.54 -12.90 -22.16
C PRO A 55 -8.13 -13.41 -21.80
N HIS A 56 -7.27 -12.52 -21.34
CA HIS A 56 -5.85 -12.79 -21.11
C HIS A 56 -5.47 -12.87 -19.63
N GLN A 57 -6.38 -12.49 -18.71
CA GLN A 57 -6.08 -12.50 -17.27
C GLN A 57 -5.98 -13.93 -16.76
N SER A 58 -4.78 -14.28 -16.26
CA SER A 58 -4.46 -15.62 -15.72
C SER A 58 -4.99 -15.83 -14.30
N ASP A 59 -4.96 -14.80 -13.46
CA ASP A 59 -5.52 -14.87 -12.11
C ASP A 59 -7.05 -14.93 -12.18
N SER A 60 -7.61 -16.01 -11.62
CA SER A 60 -9.05 -16.27 -11.70
C SER A 60 -9.89 -15.26 -10.91
N ALA A 61 -9.38 -14.75 -9.78
CA ALA A 61 -10.10 -13.79 -8.95
C ALA A 61 -10.12 -12.41 -9.60
N GLU A 62 -9.00 -11.98 -10.18
CA GLU A 62 -8.91 -10.73 -10.93
C GLU A 62 -9.76 -10.77 -12.20
N ARG A 63 -9.75 -11.92 -12.90
CA ARG A 63 -10.61 -12.11 -14.08
C ARG A 63 -12.09 -11.97 -13.73
N VAL A 64 -12.55 -12.59 -12.65
CA VAL A 64 -13.93 -12.46 -12.17
C VAL A 64 -14.25 -11.03 -11.77
N LEU A 65 -13.33 -10.34 -11.11
CA LEU A 65 -13.50 -8.93 -10.75
C LEU A 65 -13.69 -8.06 -11.99
N LEU A 66 -12.82 -8.20 -12.99
CA LEU A 66 -12.93 -7.45 -14.24
C LEU A 66 -14.24 -7.77 -14.98
N GLN A 67 -14.66 -9.04 -15.05
CA GLN A 67 -15.92 -9.45 -15.66
C GLN A 67 -17.14 -8.79 -15.01
N ARG A 68 -17.09 -8.58 -13.69
CA ARG A 68 -18.21 -8.04 -12.90
C ARG A 68 -18.06 -6.56 -12.56
N LEU A 69 -17.19 -5.85 -13.25
CA LEU A 69 -16.89 -4.45 -12.97
C LEU A 69 -18.13 -3.55 -13.16
N GLU A 70 -18.96 -3.82 -14.18
CA GLU A 70 -20.22 -3.10 -14.38
C GLU A 70 -21.21 -3.32 -13.22
N GLU A 71 -21.27 -4.55 -12.67
CA GLU A 71 -22.10 -4.83 -11.48
C GLU A 71 -21.59 -4.06 -10.25
N CYS A 72 -20.27 -3.97 -10.08
CA CYS A 72 -19.67 -3.17 -9.02
C CYS A 72 -20.03 -1.68 -9.14
N LEU A 73 -19.99 -1.13 -10.35
CA LEU A 73 -20.39 0.26 -10.61
C LEU A 73 -21.89 0.47 -10.42
N ALA A 74 -22.73 -0.48 -10.86
CA ALA A 74 -24.16 -0.43 -10.62
C ALA A 74 -24.50 -0.44 -9.11
N LEU A 75 -23.79 -1.25 -8.33
CA LEU A 75 -23.92 -1.27 -6.88
C LEU A 75 -23.47 0.06 -6.25
N TYR A 76 -22.37 0.64 -6.72
CA TYR A 76 -21.89 1.95 -6.27
C TYR A 76 -22.96 3.04 -6.43
N GLU A 77 -23.70 3.02 -7.54
CA GLU A 77 -24.76 4.00 -7.78
C GLU A 77 -25.92 3.92 -6.78
N THR A 78 -26.11 2.77 -6.12
CA THR A 78 -27.14 2.60 -5.08
C THR A 78 -26.74 3.15 -3.71
N PHE A 79 -25.49 3.56 -3.51
CA PHE A 79 -25.00 4.04 -2.23
C PHE A 79 -25.50 5.47 -1.94
N GLU A 80 -25.58 5.81 -0.66
CA GLU A 80 -25.86 7.17 -0.21
C GLU A 80 -24.79 8.14 -0.72
N SER A 81 -25.18 9.40 -0.94
CA SER A 81 -24.32 10.44 -1.51
C SER A 81 -23.00 10.60 -0.77
N GLY A 82 -23.02 10.57 0.57
CA GLY A 82 -21.81 10.69 1.38
C GLY A 82 -20.81 9.55 1.17
N ASP A 83 -21.28 8.32 0.97
CA ASP A 83 -20.39 7.19 0.69
C ASP A 83 -19.89 7.20 -0.76
N LYS A 84 -20.73 7.62 -1.69
CA LYS A 84 -20.32 7.85 -3.07
C LYS A 84 -19.23 8.91 -3.15
N GLU A 85 -19.37 10.01 -2.44
CA GLU A 85 -18.37 11.08 -2.38
C GLU A 85 -17.02 10.58 -1.81
N ARG A 86 -17.03 9.80 -0.73
CA ARG A 86 -15.80 9.22 -0.14
C ARG A 86 -15.11 8.27 -1.10
N ILE A 87 -15.86 7.38 -1.76
CA ILE A 87 -15.30 6.44 -2.75
C ILE A 87 -14.77 7.20 -3.97
N ARG A 88 -15.50 8.20 -4.47
CA ARG A 88 -15.08 9.08 -5.56
C ARG A 88 -13.76 9.77 -5.22
N TRP A 89 -13.66 10.34 -4.03
CA TRP A 89 -12.43 10.97 -3.58
C TRP A 89 -11.25 9.99 -3.59
N LEU A 90 -11.44 8.78 -3.03
CA LEU A 90 -10.39 7.75 -3.04
C LEU A 90 -9.97 7.37 -4.46
N MET A 91 -10.95 7.12 -5.33
CA MET A 91 -10.69 6.74 -6.73
C MET A 91 -10.19 7.92 -7.59
N GLY A 92 -10.29 9.14 -7.07
CA GLY A 92 -9.64 10.32 -7.65
C GLY A 92 -8.15 10.42 -7.32
N VAL A 93 -7.71 9.85 -6.18
CA VAL A 93 -6.34 10.00 -5.66
C VAL A 93 -5.50 8.74 -5.84
N LEU A 94 -6.03 7.56 -5.49
CA LEU A 94 -5.29 6.30 -5.52
C LEU A 94 -4.67 5.98 -6.89
N PRO A 95 -5.37 6.16 -8.04
CA PRO A 95 -4.80 5.90 -9.34
C PRO A 95 -3.62 6.82 -9.72
N ASP A 96 -3.43 7.97 -9.03
CA ASP A 96 -2.27 8.84 -9.28
C ASP A 96 -0.95 8.15 -8.91
N GLY A 97 -0.95 7.30 -7.87
CA GLY A 97 0.22 6.48 -7.52
C GLY A 97 0.54 5.42 -8.57
N MET A 98 -0.49 4.78 -9.13
CA MET A 98 -0.34 3.81 -10.23
C MET A 98 0.14 4.49 -11.52
N ALA A 99 -0.41 5.66 -11.83
CA ALA A 99 0.04 6.48 -12.95
C ALA A 99 1.48 6.97 -12.75
N MET A 100 1.88 7.31 -11.51
CA MET A 100 3.25 7.65 -11.16
C MET A 100 4.21 6.48 -11.43
N ASP A 101 3.86 5.25 -11.04
CA ASP A 101 4.64 4.07 -11.38
C ASP A 101 4.79 3.90 -12.90
N LEU A 102 3.69 3.98 -13.64
CA LEU A 102 3.69 3.84 -15.08
C LEU A 102 4.46 4.96 -15.81
N THR A 103 4.53 6.16 -15.25
CA THR A 103 5.24 7.30 -15.86
C THR A 103 6.69 7.41 -15.40
N ARG A 104 7.00 7.00 -14.17
CA ARG A 104 8.34 7.10 -13.59
C ARG A 104 9.22 5.94 -13.99
N PHE A 105 8.70 4.72 -13.97
CA PHE A 105 9.47 3.52 -14.24
C PHE A 105 9.19 3.03 -15.67
N HIS A 106 10.13 3.32 -16.58
CA HIS A 106 10.00 3.00 -18.00
C HIS A 106 10.44 1.58 -18.33
N GLY A 107 11.32 1.00 -17.48
CA GLY A 107 11.83 -0.34 -17.68
C GLY A 107 10.90 -1.41 -17.10
N THR A 108 10.98 -2.61 -17.68
CA THR A 108 10.34 -3.83 -17.17
C THR A 108 11.41 -4.83 -16.71
N SER A 109 12.67 -4.41 -16.67
CA SER A 109 13.82 -5.24 -16.33
C SER A 109 14.94 -4.40 -15.72
N ALA A 110 15.95 -5.06 -15.16
CA ALA A 110 17.12 -4.42 -14.56
C ALA A 110 17.87 -3.47 -15.52
N GLN A 111 17.81 -3.69 -16.83
CA GLN A 111 18.47 -2.81 -17.84
C GLN A 111 17.77 -1.44 -17.96
N GLY A 112 16.49 -1.37 -17.66
CA GLY A 112 15.70 -0.14 -17.67
C GLY A 112 15.47 0.45 -16.27
N LEU A 113 16.32 0.12 -15.30
CA LEU A 113 16.18 0.53 -13.91
C LEU A 113 16.19 2.06 -13.78
N THR A 114 15.14 2.59 -13.17
CA THR A 114 15.02 4.00 -12.80
C THR A 114 14.66 4.12 -11.32
N ALA A 115 14.98 5.28 -10.70
CA ALA A 115 14.75 5.51 -9.28
C ALA A 115 13.86 6.73 -9.03
N LEU A 116 13.21 6.77 -7.87
CA LEU A 116 12.67 8.01 -7.33
C LEU A 116 13.83 8.97 -7.06
N GLN A 117 13.61 10.28 -7.28
CA GLN A 117 14.71 11.24 -7.18
C GLN A 117 14.94 11.72 -5.74
N SER A 118 13.87 11.92 -4.99
CA SER A 118 13.92 12.56 -3.67
C SER A 118 13.02 11.88 -2.64
N LEU A 119 13.21 12.27 -1.37
CA LEU A 119 12.33 11.85 -0.27
C LEU A 119 10.91 12.38 -0.45
N GLU A 120 10.74 13.54 -1.07
CA GLU A 120 9.43 14.12 -1.37
C GLU A 120 8.67 13.27 -2.39
N GLU A 121 9.35 12.77 -3.45
CA GLU A 121 8.75 11.82 -4.38
C GLU A 121 8.34 10.52 -3.68
N LEU A 122 9.17 9.98 -2.80
CA LEU A 122 8.83 8.80 -2.01
C LEU A 122 7.64 9.05 -1.08
N ASP A 123 7.61 10.21 -0.43
CA ASP A 123 6.49 10.61 0.45
C ASP A 123 5.19 10.77 -0.32
N GLN A 124 5.24 11.39 -1.50
CA GLN A 124 4.11 11.56 -2.41
C GLN A 124 3.61 10.21 -2.93
N TYR A 125 4.52 9.35 -3.40
CA TYR A 125 4.19 8.01 -3.85
C TYR A 125 3.49 7.19 -2.75
N THR A 126 4.07 7.14 -1.56
CA THR A 126 3.48 6.40 -0.43
C THR A 126 2.14 6.99 0.03
N TYR A 127 1.92 8.31 -0.16
CA TYR A 127 0.61 8.92 0.05
C TYR A 127 -0.42 8.42 -0.95
N TYR A 128 -0.11 8.45 -2.24
CA TYR A 128 -1.05 8.05 -3.28
C TYR A 128 -1.45 6.57 -3.16
N VAL A 129 -0.49 5.65 -2.98
CA VAL A 129 -0.79 4.21 -3.00
C VAL A 129 -1.30 3.65 -1.68
N ALA A 130 -1.11 4.36 -0.55
CA ALA A 130 -1.47 3.83 0.76
C ALA A 130 -1.94 4.90 1.77
N GLY A 131 -1.33 6.08 1.80
CA GLY A 131 -1.69 7.14 2.73
C GLY A 131 -3.14 7.58 2.55
N CYS A 132 -3.60 7.78 1.32
CA CYS A 132 -4.98 8.13 0.99
C CYS A 132 -5.98 7.05 1.46
N VAL A 133 -5.58 5.78 1.48
CA VAL A 133 -6.41 4.69 2.02
C VAL A 133 -6.60 4.85 3.53
N GLY A 134 -5.57 5.27 4.27
CA GLY A 134 -5.66 5.57 5.70
C GLY A 134 -6.61 6.73 6.00
N GLU A 135 -6.61 7.77 5.17
CA GLU A 135 -7.56 8.87 5.24
C GLU A 135 -8.99 8.40 4.91
N PHE A 136 -9.15 7.64 3.83
CA PHE A 136 -10.44 7.05 3.44
C PHE A 136 -11.01 6.17 4.56
N TRP A 137 -10.20 5.28 5.14
CA TRP A 137 -10.59 4.45 6.28
C TRP A 137 -11.12 5.32 7.43
N THR A 138 -10.41 6.38 7.79
CA THR A 138 -10.82 7.28 8.87
C THR A 138 -12.16 7.95 8.59
N ARG A 139 -12.35 8.50 7.40
CA ARG A 139 -13.61 9.12 6.98
C ARG A 139 -14.78 8.14 7.03
N MET A 140 -14.53 6.88 6.64
CA MET A 140 -15.55 5.82 6.67
C MET A 140 -15.90 5.40 8.10
N VAL A 141 -14.92 5.19 8.98
CA VAL A 141 -15.22 4.79 10.37
C VAL A 141 -15.91 5.92 11.14
N CYS A 142 -15.54 7.17 10.92
CA CYS A 142 -16.22 8.31 11.54
C CYS A 142 -17.67 8.46 11.05
N ALA A 143 -17.97 8.10 9.81
CA ALA A 143 -19.31 8.18 9.26
C ALA A 143 -20.24 7.04 9.72
N HIS A 144 -19.67 5.83 9.90
CA HIS A 144 -20.49 4.63 10.11
C HIS A 144 -20.35 4.00 11.50
N CYS A 145 -19.40 4.44 12.33
CA CYS A 145 -19.21 3.90 13.66
C CYS A 145 -19.52 4.98 14.71
N PRO A 146 -20.65 4.91 15.40
CA PRO A 146 -21.04 5.92 16.38
C PRO A 146 -19.97 6.21 17.44
N ALA A 147 -19.19 5.20 17.80
CA ALA A 147 -18.10 5.34 18.78
C ALA A 147 -16.95 6.27 18.33
N MET A 148 -16.84 6.55 17.03
CA MET A 148 -15.85 7.47 16.44
C MET A 148 -16.48 8.74 15.87
N ALA A 149 -17.80 8.94 16.02
CA ALA A 149 -18.49 10.11 15.49
C ALA A 149 -17.97 11.46 16.05
N SER A 150 -17.39 11.43 17.27
CA SER A 150 -16.81 12.61 17.93
C SER A 150 -15.33 12.84 17.61
N TRP A 151 -14.72 12.03 16.78
CA TRP A 151 -13.32 12.20 16.41
C TRP A 151 -13.10 13.50 15.61
N ASP A 152 -12.00 14.17 15.87
CA ASP A 152 -11.47 15.17 14.93
C ASP A 152 -11.00 14.43 13.67
N VAL A 153 -11.86 14.46 12.65
CA VAL A 153 -11.63 13.74 11.39
C VAL A 153 -10.33 14.18 10.72
N SER A 154 -10.03 15.47 10.73
CA SER A 154 -8.81 16.03 10.11
C SER A 154 -7.56 15.48 10.78
N ARG A 155 -7.50 15.57 12.11
CA ARG A 155 -6.37 15.07 12.90
C ARG A 155 -6.20 13.56 12.75
N MET A 156 -7.30 12.81 12.84
CA MET A 156 -7.23 11.34 12.75
C MET A 156 -6.91 10.87 11.34
N SER A 157 -7.37 11.58 10.31
CA SER A 157 -6.99 11.32 8.91
C SER A 157 -5.49 11.54 8.70
N ALA A 158 -4.90 12.60 9.24
CA ALA A 158 -3.45 12.83 9.15
C ALA A 158 -2.64 11.70 9.80
N ILE A 159 -3.11 11.14 10.93
CA ILE A 159 -2.51 9.97 11.57
C ILE A 159 -2.72 8.71 10.70
N GLY A 160 -3.93 8.53 10.15
CA GLY A 160 -4.27 7.44 9.23
C GLY A 160 -3.41 7.44 7.97
N VAL A 161 -3.15 8.62 7.39
CA VAL A 161 -2.21 8.79 6.26
C VAL A 161 -0.83 8.27 6.62
N ARG A 162 -0.28 8.67 7.77
CA ARG A 162 1.02 8.18 8.22
C ARG A 162 1.01 6.66 8.41
N PHE A 163 -0.05 6.11 8.95
CA PHE A 163 -0.20 4.66 9.07
C PHE A 163 -0.10 3.95 7.71
N GLY A 164 -0.85 4.40 6.70
CA GLY A 164 -0.77 3.86 5.35
C GLY A 164 0.65 3.95 4.77
N LYS A 165 1.30 5.12 4.88
CA LYS A 165 2.69 5.33 4.44
C LYS A 165 3.65 4.34 5.09
N GLY A 166 3.52 4.06 6.39
CA GLY A 166 4.36 3.09 7.11
C GLY A 166 4.23 1.67 6.57
N LEU A 167 3.01 1.26 6.22
CA LEU A 167 2.78 -0.04 5.58
C LEU A 167 3.42 -0.11 4.20
N GLN A 168 3.30 0.95 3.39
CA GLN A 168 3.89 0.97 2.06
C GLN A 168 5.42 1.01 2.09
N LEU A 169 6.01 1.80 2.98
CA LEU A 169 7.46 1.79 3.19
C LEU A 169 7.97 0.40 3.58
N THR A 170 7.21 -0.33 4.40
CA THR A 170 7.53 -1.73 4.74
C THR A 170 7.53 -2.62 3.49
N ASN A 171 6.56 -2.45 2.59
CA ASN A 171 6.52 -3.19 1.32
C ASN A 171 7.73 -2.81 0.43
N ILE A 172 8.04 -1.53 0.29
CA ILE A 172 9.18 -1.05 -0.51
C ILE A 172 10.49 -1.70 -0.07
N VAL A 173 10.80 -1.72 1.24
CA VAL A 173 12.06 -2.32 1.71
C VAL A 173 12.04 -3.85 1.70
N LYS A 174 10.87 -4.46 1.85
CA LYS A 174 10.69 -5.92 1.80
C LYS A 174 10.84 -6.46 0.38
N ASP A 175 10.25 -5.77 -0.61
CA ASP A 175 10.19 -6.24 -2.00
C ASP A 175 11.34 -5.65 -2.86
N LEU A 176 12.31 -4.96 -2.23
CA LEU A 176 13.37 -4.20 -2.87
C LEU A 176 14.07 -4.94 -4.01
N ALA A 177 14.58 -6.15 -3.77
CA ALA A 177 15.31 -6.90 -4.78
C ALA A 177 14.44 -7.25 -6.00
N ARG A 178 13.19 -7.63 -5.78
CA ARG A 178 12.24 -7.94 -6.85
C ARG A 178 11.92 -6.69 -7.67
N ASP A 179 11.67 -5.56 -7.01
CA ASP A 179 11.31 -4.31 -7.67
C ASP A 179 12.48 -3.78 -8.52
N LEU A 180 13.72 -3.88 -8.03
CA LEU A 180 14.93 -3.55 -8.79
C LEU A 180 15.06 -4.38 -10.07
N HIS A 181 14.81 -5.68 -10.00
CA HIS A 181 14.86 -6.57 -11.17
C HIS A 181 13.71 -6.29 -12.16
N ASN A 182 12.61 -5.72 -11.71
CA ASN A 182 11.51 -5.23 -12.52
C ASN A 182 11.70 -3.78 -13.01
N GLY A 183 12.92 -3.22 -12.88
CA GLY A 183 13.24 -1.88 -13.35
C GLY A 183 12.75 -0.75 -12.43
N ARG A 184 12.33 -1.04 -11.20
CA ARG A 184 11.74 -0.08 -10.26
C ARG A 184 12.62 0.08 -9.02
N CYS A 185 13.12 1.28 -8.78
CA CYS A 185 13.84 1.61 -7.55
C CYS A 185 13.08 2.69 -6.76
N TYR A 186 12.38 2.27 -5.72
CA TYR A 186 11.67 3.21 -4.83
C TYR A 186 12.60 3.87 -3.80
N VAL A 187 13.86 3.46 -3.72
CA VAL A 187 14.87 4.14 -2.89
C VAL A 187 15.25 5.45 -3.58
N PRO A 188 15.11 6.61 -2.90
CA PRO A 188 15.48 7.88 -3.46
C PRO A 188 16.94 7.94 -3.91
N GLU A 189 17.18 8.38 -5.14
CA GLU A 189 18.54 8.48 -5.71
C GLU A 189 19.44 9.40 -4.88
N VAL A 190 18.86 10.45 -4.28
CA VAL A 190 19.62 11.35 -3.40
C VAL A 190 20.24 10.59 -2.22
N LEU A 191 19.54 9.62 -1.62
CA LEU A 191 20.06 8.82 -0.52
C LEU A 191 21.15 7.84 -0.97
N LEU A 192 20.99 7.27 -2.16
CA LEU A 192 22.00 6.39 -2.74
C LEU A 192 23.28 7.16 -3.04
N ARG A 193 23.17 8.34 -3.63
CA ARG A 193 24.30 9.23 -3.95
C ARG A 193 25.04 9.67 -2.69
N GLU A 194 24.36 9.99 -1.60
CA GLU A 194 24.96 10.28 -0.30
C GLU A 194 25.81 9.11 0.23
N ALA A 195 25.46 7.87 -0.12
CA ALA A 195 26.20 6.66 0.22
C ALA A 195 27.24 6.23 -0.83
N GLY A 196 27.44 7.02 -1.90
CA GLY A 196 28.33 6.69 -3.00
C GLY A 196 27.82 5.57 -3.90
N LEU A 197 26.50 5.35 -3.94
CA LEU A 197 25.82 4.32 -4.72
C LEU A 197 24.97 4.92 -5.83
N THR A 198 24.75 4.13 -6.86
CA THR A 198 23.72 4.33 -7.89
C THR A 198 22.62 3.29 -7.74
N PRO A 199 21.45 3.48 -8.36
CA PRO A 199 20.39 2.43 -8.37
C PRO A 199 20.89 1.09 -8.94
N ALA A 200 21.78 1.12 -9.93
CA ALA A 200 22.33 -0.08 -10.58
C ALA A 200 23.24 -0.90 -9.62
N ASP A 201 23.91 -0.25 -8.69
CA ASP A 201 24.75 -0.94 -7.71
C ASP A 201 23.93 -1.86 -6.80
N LEU A 202 22.66 -1.56 -6.58
CA LEU A 202 21.77 -2.39 -5.77
C LEU A 202 21.40 -3.73 -6.44
N LEU A 203 21.69 -3.91 -7.73
CA LEU A 203 21.57 -5.20 -8.41
C LEU A 203 22.71 -6.16 -8.05
N ASN A 204 23.80 -5.63 -7.49
CA ASN A 204 24.90 -6.43 -6.96
C ASN A 204 24.73 -6.65 -5.45
N ARG A 205 24.68 -7.92 -5.03
CA ARG A 205 24.54 -8.30 -3.62
C ARG A 205 25.68 -7.77 -2.73
N ASP A 206 26.89 -7.61 -3.29
CA ASP A 206 28.06 -7.11 -2.59
C ASP A 206 27.92 -5.64 -2.17
N SER A 207 26.98 -4.91 -2.73
CA SER A 207 26.66 -3.52 -2.34
C SER A 207 25.89 -3.41 -1.01
N LEU A 208 25.36 -4.52 -0.48
CA LEU A 208 24.53 -4.51 0.72
C LEU A 208 25.19 -3.85 1.93
N PRO A 209 26.48 -4.08 2.26
CA PRO A 209 27.13 -3.40 3.38
C PRO A 209 27.15 -1.86 3.21
N THR A 210 27.43 -1.35 2.02
CA THR A 210 27.45 0.08 1.71
C THR A 210 26.02 0.66 1.69
N PHE A 211 25.03 -0.12 1.26
CA PHE A 211 23.61 0.25 1.25
C PHE A 211 22.96 0.22 2.65
N ARG A 212 23.50 -0.54 3.59
CA ARG A 212 22.90 -0.76 4.91
C ARG A 212 22.54 0.54 5.66
N PRO A 213 23.33 1.60 5.68
CA PRO A 213 22.96 2.88 6.31
C PRO A 213 21.70 3.51 5.68
N VAL A 214 21.57 3.46 4.35
CA VAL A 214 20.40 3.97 3.63
C VAL A 214 19.17 3.14 3.98
N LEU A 215 19.29 1.81 3.95
CA LEU A 215 18.22 0.89 4.35
C LEU A 215 17.74 1.19 5.78
N ASN A 216 18.67 1.37 6.73
CA ASN A 216 18.33 1.66 8.12
C ASN A 216 17.58 3.00 8.25
N ARG A 217 17.92 4.01 7.44
CA ARG A 217 17.17 5.28 7.37
C ARG A 217 15.73 5.08 6.89
N LEU A 218 15.52 4.24 5.87
CA LEU A 218 14.17 3.91 5.37
C LEU A 218 13.37 3.08 6.38
N ILE A 219 14.00 2.11 7.05
CA ILE A 219 13.38 1.32 8.13
C ILE A 219 12.95 2.25 9.28
N LYS A 220 13.81 3.18 9.69
CA LYS A 220 13.48 4.15 10.74
C LYS A 220 12.28 5.00 10.34
N LEU A 221 12.25 5.51 9.11
CA LEU A 221 11.12 6.27 8.58
C LEU A 221 9.82 5.45 8.60
N ALA A 222 9.88 4.18 8.16
CA ALA A 222 8.74 3.28 8.22
C ALA A 222 8.25 3.07 9.67
N MET A 223 9.17 2.88 10.61
CA MET A 223 8.83 2.71 12.04
C MET A 223 8.18 3.97 12.64
N GLU A 224 8.68 5.16 12.32
CA GLU A 224 8.08 6.42 12.75
C GLU A 224 6.64 6.59 12.23
N HIS A 225 6.37 6.15 11.02
CA HIS A 225 5.02 6.13 10.46
C HIS A 225 4.14 5.05 11.11
N LEU A 226 4.67 3.85 11.35
CA LEU A 226 3.94 2.77 12.03
C LEU A 226 3.66 3.09 13.50
N ASP A 227 4.50 3.86 14.19
CA ASP A 227 4.21 4.39 15.53
C ASP A 227 2.94 5.26 15.53
N GLN A 228 2.73 6.08 14.49
CA GLN A 228 1.47 6.81 14.32
C GLN A 228 0.29 5.86 14.08
N GLY A 229 0.50 4.82 13.29
CA GLY A 229 -0.51 3.76 13.09
C GLY A 229 -0.84 3.05 14.41
N TRP A 230 0.15 2.84 15.28
CA TRP A 230 -0.08 2.29 16.61
C TRP A 230 -0.91 3.24 17.48
N MET A 231 -0.59 4.55 17.47
CA MET A 231 -1.39 5.57 18.16
C MET A 231 -2.84 5.59 17.64
N TYR A 232 -3.03 5.51 16.32
CA TYR A 232 -4.36 5.40 15.70
C TYR A 232 -5.12 4.19 16.24
N THR A 233 -4.47 3.03 16.25
CA THR A 233 -5.06 1.76 16.72
C THR A 233 -5.46 1.84 18.19
N MET A 234 -4.66 2.48 19.03
CA MET A 234 -4.97 2.64 20.45
C MET A 234 -6.04 3.70 20.72
N ALA A 235 -6.25 4.65 19.83
CA ALA A 235 -7.35 5.62 19.89
C ALA A 235 -8.73 4.97 19.59
N LEU A 236 -8.76 3.85 18.85
CA LEU A 236 -10.00 3.12 18.61
C LEU A 236 -10.58 2.61 19.96
N PRO A 237 -11.89 2.76 20.21
CA PRO A 237 -12.53 2.28 21.42
C PRO A 237 -12.29 0.78 21.66
N ARG A 238 -12.17 0.38 22.93
CA ARG A 238 -11.79 -1.01 23.29
C ARG A 238 -12.78 -2.06 22.84
N PHE A 239 -14.05 -1.70 22.74
CA PHE A 239 -15.13 -2.60 22.27
C PHE A 239 -15.22 -2.70 20.75
N GLU A 240 -14.57 -1.80 19.99
CA GLU A 240 -14.46 -1.88 18.54
C GLU A 240 -13.37 -2.87 18.14
N ILE A 241 -13.52 -4.13 18.58
CA ILE A 241 -12.49 -5.18 18.47
C ILE A 241 -12.11 -5.42 17.01
N ARG A 242 -13.09 -5.46 16.09
CA ARG A 242 -12.83 -5.73 14.66
C ARG A 242 -11.95 -4.65 14.05
N GLN A 243 -12.27 -3.38 14.30
CA GLN A 243 -11.51 -2.23 13.78
C GLN A 243 -10.11 -2.19 14.39
N ARG A 244 -10.00 -2.47 15.70
CA ARG A 244 -8.69 -2.54 16.37
C ARG A 244 -7.81 -3.64 15.80
N LEU A 245 -8.33 -4.84 15.61
CA LEU A 245 -7.59 -5.96 15.05
C LEU A 245 -7.21 -5.71 13.58
N ALA A 246 -8.14 -5.12 12.79
CA ALA A 246 -7.86 -4.75 11.40
C ALA A 246 -6.71 -3.75 11.26
N CYS A 247 -6.52 -2.85 12.23
CA CYS A 247 -5.39 -1.92 12.28
C CYS A 247 -4.14 -2.56 12.92
N MET A 248 -4.31 -3.34 13.99
CA MET A 248 -3.20 -3.90 14.78
C MET A 248 -2.41 -4.94 14.00
N TRP A 249 -3.07 -5.85 13.30
CA TRP A 249 -2.40 -6.94 12.59
C TRP A 249 -1.42 -6.48 11.52
N PRO A 250 -1.79 -5.57 10.61
CA PRO A 250 -0.85 -5.05 9.63
C PRO A 250 0.39 -4.40 10.27
N ILE A 251 0.22 -3.65 11.37
CA ILE A 251 1.33 -3.00 12.05
C ILE A 251 2.29 -4.01 12.67
N LEU A 252 1.78 -5.01 13.39
CA LEU A 252 2.61 -6.03 14.01
C LEU A 252 3.33 -6.89 12.97
N LEU A 253 2.65 -7.22 11.87
CA LEU A 253 3.26 -7.98 10.76
C LEU A 253 4.29 -7.13 10.00
N ALA A 254 4.06 -5.83 9.84
CA ALA A 254 5.04 -4.90 9.29
C ALA A 254 6.29 -4.84 10.19
N GLY A 255 6.13 -4.68 11.50
CA GLY A 255 7.25 -4.72 12.44
C GLY A 255 8.04 -6.03 12.39
N GLU A 256 7.37 -7.18 12.36
CA GLU A 256 8.02 -8.48 12.21
C GLU A 256 8.75 -8.63 10.87
N THR A 257 8.25 -8.00 9.83
CA THR A 257 8.90 -7.96 8.51
C THR A 257 10.12 -7.04 8.54
N LEU A 258 9.97 -5.81 9.04
CA LEU A 258 11.09 -4.85 9.14
C LEU A 258 12.24 -5.39 9.99
N LYS A 259 11.95 -6.10 11.09
CA LYS A 259 12.97 -6.79 11.88
C LYS A 259 13.80 -7.76 11.03
N ARG A 260 13.17 -8.50 10.13
CA ARG A 260 13.87 -9.42 9.23
C ARG A 260 14.65 -8.69 8.16
N VAL A 261 14.06 -7.67 7.55
CA VAL A 261 14.73 -6.82 6.56
C VAL A 261 15.99 -6.20 7.14
N ALA A 262 15.93 -5.69 8.37
CA ALA A 262 17.08 -5.07 9.06
C ALA A 262 18.27 -6.03 9.22
N THR A 263 18.03 -7.32 9.33
CA THR A 263 19.09 -8.33 9.59
C THR A 263 19.33 -9.29 8.42
N ALA A 264 18.57 -9.18 7.32
CA ALA A 264 18.71 -10.08 6.18
C ALA A 264 20.10 -9.90 5.51
N PRO A 265 20.92 -10.97 5.41
CA PRO A 265 22.19 -10.92 4.69
C PRO A 265 22.00 -10.91 3.17
N ASP A 266 20.90 -11.49 2.70
CA ASP A 266 20.62 -11.69 1.27
C ASP A 266 19.45 -10.81 0.79
N LEU A 267 19.31 -9.59 1.34
CA LEU A 267 18.19 -8.69 1.02
C LEU A 267 18.14 -8.30 -0.47
N LEU A 268 19.28 -8.21 -1.12
CA LEU A 268 19.38 -7.86 -2.55
C LEU A 268 19.29 -9.08 -3.48
N ASP A 269 18.99 -10.27 -2.95
CA ASP A 269 18.71 -11.46 -3.74
C ASP A 269 17.23 -11.57 -4.11
N PRO A 270 16.84 -11.50 -5.41
CA PRO A 270 15.44 -11.60 -5.82
C PRO A 270 14.81 -12.97 -5.53
N ALA A 271 15.62 -14.01 -5.34
CA ALA A 271 15.12 -15.34 -4.95
C ALA A 271 14.72 -15.41 -3.45
N VAL A 272 15.18 -14.46 -2.64
CA VAL A 272 14.92 -14.42 -1.20
C VAL A 272 13.68 -13.60 -0.90
N ASN A 273 12.69 -14.21 -0.25
CA ASN A 273 11.49 -13.52 0.18
C ASN A 273 11.56 -13.18 1.68
N VAL A 274 11.88 -11.93 1.99
CA VAL A 274 12.03 -11.43 3.36
C VAL A 274 10.67 -10.98 3.91
N LYS A 275 9.88 -11.92 4.43
CA LYS A 275 8.58 -11.61 5.06
C LYS A 275 8.36 -12.40 6.35
N ALA A 276 7.39 -11.98 7.15
CA ALA A 276 6.95 -12.74 8.32
C ALA A 276 6.42 -14.14 7.88
N PRO A 277 6.94 -15.25 8.44
CA PRO A 277 6.45 -16.59 8.12
C PRO A 277 5.04 -16.81 8.66
N ARG A 278 4.30 -17.76 8.07
CA ARG A 278 2.91 -18.06 8.46
C ARG A 278 2.75 -18.36 9.96
N SER A 279 3.74 -19.02 10.57
CA SER A 279 3.74 -19.30 12.02
C SER A 279 3.71 -18.02 12.87
N VAL A 280 4.42 -16.97 12.45
CA VAL A 280 4.41 -15.66 13.11
C VAL A 280 3.06 -14.98 12.88
N VAL A 281 2.50 -15.05 11.67
CA VAL A 281 1.16 -14.52 11.37
C VAL A 281 0.12 -15.13 12.30
N TYR A 282 0.06 -16.48 12.38
CA TYR A 282 -0.89 -17.17 13.26
C TYR A 282 -0.67 -16.85 14.74
N ARG A 283 0.59 -16.77 15.19
CA ARG A 283 0.93 -16.38 16.55
C ARG A 283 0.44 -14.97 16.88
N VAL A 284 0.69 -13.99 16.02
CA VAL A 284 0.24 -12.61 16.19
C VAL A 284 -1.28 -12.55 16.25
N MET A 285 -1.97 -13.21 15.30
CA MET A 285 -3.42 -13.24 15.26
C MET A 285 -4.02 -13.90 16.50
N ALA A 286 -3.55 -15.08 16.89
CA ALA A 286 -4.03 -15.78 18.07
C ALA A 286 -3.83 -14.96 19.33
N LEU A 287 -2.60 -14.47 19.57
CA LEU A 287 -2.27 -13.70 20.77
C LEU A 287 -3.15 -12.45 20.88
N THR A 288 -3.31 -11.69 19.81
CA THR A 288 -4.04 -10.42 19.85
C THR A 288 -5.55 -10.61 19.83
N THR A 289 -6.10 -11.67 19.22
CA THR A 289 -7.54 -11.98 19.27
C THR A 289 -7.95 -12.36 20.69
N PHE A 290 -7.20 -13.24 21.36
CA PHE A 290 -7.51 -13.64 22.74
C PHE A 290 -7.32 -12.52 23.76
N THR A 291 -6.43 -11.57 23.50
CA THR A 291 -6.11 -10.45 24.39
C THR A 291 -6.59 -9.10 23.85
N GLY A 292 -7.23 -9.09 22.70
CA GLY A 292 -7.45 -7.92 21.83
C GLY A 292 -8.22 -6.76 22.45
N ALA A 293 -9.10 -7.03 23.42
CA ALA A 293 -9.76 -5.96 24.16
C ALA A 293 -8.79 -5.19 25.08
N CYS A 294 -7.73 -5.82 25.56
CA CYS A 294 -6.85 -5.25 26.59
C CYS A 294 -5.82 -4.24 26.07
N GLY A 295 -5.52 -4.19 24.79
CA GLY A 295 -4.49 -3.28 24.21
C GLY A 295 -3.08 -3.44 24.79
N TYR A 296 -2.98 -3.90 26.05
CA TYR A 296 -1.72 -4.03 26.79
C TYR A 296 -0.75 -5.02 26.16
N VAL A 297 -1.23 -6.22 25.78
CA VAL A 297 -0.38 -7.25 25.17
C VAL A 297 0.14 -6.80 23.82
N GLY A 298 -0.74 -6.20 23.00
CA GLY A 298 -0.35 -5.61 21.72
C GLY A 298 0.69 -4.51 21.88
N THR A 299 0.50 -3.62 22.87
CA THR A 299 1.45 -2.53 23.16
C THR A 299 2.81 -3.07 23.62
N ALA A 300 2.82 -4.09 24.49
CA ALA A 300 4.06 -4.72 24.93
C ALA A 300 4.77 -5.42 23.76
N TYR A 301 4.00 -6.06 22.86
CA TYR A 301 4.55 -6.70 21.68
C TYR A 301 5.15 -5.66 20.71
N TRP A 302 4.41 -4.59 20.40
CA TRP A 302 4.90 -3.49 19.57
C TRP A 302 6.15 -2.84 20.15
N GLY A 303 6.15 -2.52 21.46
CA GLY A 303 7.30 -1.95 22.16
C GLY A 303 8.54 -2.85 22.11
N ARG A 304 8.37 -4.18 22.15
CA ARG A 304 9.47 -5.14 21.97
C ARG A 304 10.02 -5.11 20.54
N LEU A 305 9.14 -5.16 19.53
CA LEU A 305 9.56 -5.09 18.13
C LEU A 305 10.35 -3.80 17.85
N ARG A 306 9.82 -2.67 18.32
CA ARG A 306 10.46 -1.37 18.15
C ARG A 306 11.90 -1.36 18.68
N LYS A 307 12.14 -1.90 19.88
CA LYS A 307 13.49 -1.99 20.50
C LYS A 307 14.44 -2.95 19.76
N GLN A 308 13.92 -3.84 18.92
CA GLN A 308 14.71 -4.80 18.17
C GLN A 308 15.06 -4.30 16.76
N ILE A 309 14.40 -3.23 16.30
CA ILE A 309 14.53 -2.70 14.94
C ILE A 309 15.29 -1.38 14.95
N VAL A 310 14.99 -0.52 15.89
CA VAL A 310 15.57 0.81 16.12
C VAL A 310 16.23 0.82 17.49
#